data_1080c08ede5a94cb7c6b047d731b58c3
#
_entry.id   1080c08ede5a94cb7c6b047d731b58c3
#
_cell.length_a   1.000
_cell.length_b   1.000
_cell.length_c   1.000
_cell.angle_alpha   90.00
_cell.angle_beta   90.00
_cell.angle_gamma   90.00
#
_symmetry.space_group_name_H-M   'P 1'
#
loop_
_entity.id
_entity.type
_entity.pdbx_description
1 polymer ?
#
loop_
_entity_poly.entity_id
_entity_poly.type
_entity_poly.pdbx_seq_one_letter_code
_entity_poly.pdbx_strand_id
1 'polypeptide(L)'
;VSYMFLHVGLWHLVMNMLMLWFFGPAIESAWGKRQFLFYYFFTGVGAGLCSFVMSFRSAVPVIGASGAIFGILVAYALMFPETVILLFFVFPMKIKHAVLLLAGMNLLGAFSSPGAGIAYFAHLGGGLFGYLYLRSEWIKRQISYRMPGSFSLGRRRNKIDIKEATRSELDQKVDRVLDKISKHGIDSLTKKEREILELKSKKSSGKP
;
A
#
# COMPACT_ATOMS: atom_id res chain seq x y z
N VAL A 1 5.44 18.94 -8.80
CA VAL A 1 4.78 18.55 -7.51
C VAL A 1 3.74 19.59 -7.10
N SER A 2 4.04 20.91 -7.17
CA SER A 2 3.11 21.97 -6.74
C SER A 2 1.74 21.92 -7.41
N TYR A 3 1.66 21.51 -8.66
CA TYR A 3 0.42 21.37 -9.42
C TYR A 3 -0.62 20.43 -8.75
N MET A 4 -0.16 19.45 -7.97
CA MET A 4 -1.02 18.50 -7.24
C MET A 4 -1.85 19.16 -6.14
N PHE A 5 -1.47 20.35 -5.70
CA PHE A 5 -2.15 21.11 -4.65
C PHE A 5 -3.09 22.20 -5.20
N LEU A 6 -3.09 22.39 -6.53
CA LEU A 6 -3.97 23.35 -7.21
C LEU A 6 -5.21 22.61 -7.74
N HIS A 7 -6.38 23.25 -7.62
CA HIS A 7 -7.64 22.67 -8.09
C HIS A 7 -8.49 23.73 -8.81
N VAL A 8 -9.18 23.33 -9.89
CA VAL A 8 -10.01 24.23 -10.71
C VAL A 8 -11.21 24.81 -9.94
N GLY A 9 -11.64 24.11 -8.88
CA GLY A 9 -12.79 24.55 -8.09
C GLY A 9 -13.05 23.62 -6.92
N LEU A 10 -14.00 24.02 -6.08
CA LEU A 10 -14.31 23.33 -4.84
C LEU A 10 -14.67 21.86 -5.08
N TRP A 11 -15.48 21.56 -6.10
CA TRP A 11 -15.91 20.18 -6.39
C TRP A 11 -14.73 19.30 -6.80
N HIS A 12 -13.80 19.82 -7.61
CA HIS A 12 -12.58 19.09 -7.98
C HIS A 12 -11.72 18.79 -6.76
N LEU A 13 -11.55 19.73 -5.84
CA LEU A 13 -10.84 19.53 -4.58
C LEU A 13 -11.54 18.47 -3.72
N VAL A 14 -12.84 18.61 -3.50
CA VAL A 14 -13.63 17.69 -2.67
C VAL A 14 -13.52 16.26 -3.19
N MET A 15 -13.68 16.03 -4.49
CA MET A 15 -13.58 14.68 -5.08
C MET A 15 -12.18 14.08 -4.95
N ASN A 16 -11.12 14.89 -5.14
CA ASN A 16 -9.77 14.42 -4.91
C ASN A 16 -9.54 14.02 -3.45
N MET A 17 -9.96 14.85 -2.50
CA MET A 17 -9.80 14.58 -1.07
C MET A 17 -10.64 13.36 -0.63
N LEU A 18 -11.85 13.23 -1.17
CA LEU A 18 -12.72 12.10 -0.89
C LEU A 18 -12.09 10.78 -1.34
N MET A 19 -11.55 10.73 -2.56
CA MET A 19 -10.85 9.54 -3.08
C MET A 19 -9.60 9.21 -2.27
N LEU A 20 -8.82 10.23 -1.91
CA LEU A 20 -7.65 10.06 -1.07
C LEU A 20 -8.04 9.54 0.33
N TRP A 21 -9.13 10.03 0.89
CA TRP A 21 -9.63 9.61 2.19
C TRP A 21 -10.18 8.18 2.20
N PHE A 22 -10.85 7.74 1.14
CA PHE A 22 -11.36 6.37 1.06
C PHE A 22 -10.27 5.32 0.84
N PHE A 23 -9.31 5.60 -0.03
CA PHE A 23 -8.33 4.59 -0.48
C PHE A 23 -6.95 4.75 0.17
N GLY A 24 -6.57 5.96 0.55
CA GLY A 24 -5.26 6.26 1.12
C GLY A 24 -4.96 5.54 2.44
N PRO A 25 -5.85 5.58 3.44
CA PRO A 25 -5.59 5.02 4.77
C PRO A 25 -5.30 3.52 4.75
N ALA A 26 -5.97 2.75 3.89
CA ALA A 26 -5.73 1.32 3.77
C ALA A 26 -4.30 1.01 3.26
N ILE A 27 -3.82 1.79 2.30
CA ILE A 27 -2.47 1.65 1.75
C ILE A 27 -1.42 2.16 2.75
N GLU A 28 -1.68 3.31 3.39
CA GLU A 28 -0.80 3.85 4.42
C GLU A 28 -0.66 2.88 5.59
N SER A 29 -1.74 2.26 6.04
CA SER A 29 -1.73 1.25 7.10
C SER A 29 -0.89 0.03 6.73
N ALA A 30 -0.95 -0.41 5.46
CA ALA A 30 -0.22 -1.58 4.99
C ALA A 30 1.29 -1.30 4.77
N TRP A 31 1.65 -0.09 4.33
CA TRP A 31 3.04 0.24 3.94
C TRP A 31 3.77 1.13 4.93
N GLY A 32 3.04 1.82 5.79
CA GLY A 32 3.55 2.88 6.64
C GLY A 32 3.66 4.23 5.92
N LYS A 33 3.58 5.30 6.71
CA LYS A 33 3.51 6.70 6.25
C LYS A 33 4.59 7.08 5.22
N ARG A 34 5.85 6.68 5.47
CA ARG A 34 6.97 7.06 4.58
C ARG A 34 6.83 6.49 3.18
N GLN A 35 6.48 5.21 3.08
CA GLN A 35 6.34 4.54 1.78
C GLN A 35 5.09 5.01 1.05
N PHE A 36 4.00 5.25 1.77
CA PHE A 36 2.78 5.83 1.23
C PHE A 36 3.04 7.22 0.62
N LEU A 37 3.67 8.13 1.36
CA LEU A 37 3.99 9.47 0.87
C LEU A 37 4.96 9.42 -0.32
N PHE A 38 5.99 8.59 -0.26
CA PHE A 38 6.90 8.40 -1.40
C PHE A 38 6.13 7.95 -2.64
N TYR A 39 5.28 6.96 -2.52
CA TYR A 39 4.47 6.45 -3.62
C TYR A 39 3.52 7.51 -4.18
N TYR A 40 2.83 8.24 -3.31
CA TYR A 40 1.93 9.31 -3.69
C TYR A 40 2.64 10.39 -4.53
N PHE A 41 3.78 10.87 -4.05
CA PHE A 41 4.54 11.88 -4.80
C PHE A 41 5.20 11.30 -6.06
N PHE A 42 5.69 10.08 -6.02
CA PHE A 42 6.27 9.41 -7.17
C PHE A 42 5.25 9.26 -8.30
N THR A 43 4.04 8.80 -8.00
CA THR A 43 2.96 8.67 -8.99
C THR A 43 2.48 10.03 -9.47
N GLY A 44 2.43 11.03 -8.60
CA GLY A 44 2.16 12.41 -8.99
C GLY A 44 3.21 12.97 -9.96
N VAL A 45 4.49 12.83 -9.66
CA VAL A 45 5.55 13.26 -10.59
C VAL A 45 5.43 12.53 -11.92
N GLY A 46 5.21 11.21 -11.91
CA GLY A 46 5.00 10.40 -13.11
C GLY A 46 3.80 10.87 -13.94
N ALA A 47 2.70 11.22 -13.27
CA ALA A 47 1.52 11.78 -13.91
C ALA A 47 1.83 13.11 -14.63
N GLY A 48 2.54 14.02 -13.94
CA GLY A 48 2.96 15.29 -14.51
C GLY A 48 3.91 15.12 -15.70
N LEU A 49 4.87 14.19 -15.62
CA LEU A 49 5.79 13.88 -16.72
C LEU A 49 5.05 13.32 -17.94
N CYS A 50 4.16 12.36 -17.75
CA CYS A 50 3.37 11.81 -18.87
C CYS A 50 2.53 12.90 -19.54
N SER A 51 1.87 13.72 -18.74
CA SER A 51 1.08 14.83 -19.28
C SER A 51 1.95 15.83 -20.02
N PHE A 52 3.10 16.20 -19.48
CA PHE A 52 4.04 17.11 -20.14
C PHE A 52 4.51 16.57 -21.48
N VAL A 53 4.92 15.29 -21.55
CA VAL A 53 5.41 14.68 -22.79
C VAL A 53 4.30 14.60 -23.84
N MET A 54 3.08 14.23 -23.44
CA MET A 54 1.96 14.06 -24.37
C MET A 54 1.31 15.38 -24.79
N SER A 55 1.52 16.44 -24.03
CA SER A 55 0.82 17.72 -24.22
C SER A 55 1.76 18.93 -24.12
N PHE A 56 3.06 18.76 -24.46
CA PHE A 56 4.07 19.81 -24.29
C PHE A 56 3.78 21.11 -25.08
N ARG A 57 2.93 21.04 -26.12
CA ARG A 57 2.45 22.20 -26.90
C ARG A 57 1.15 22.80 -26.41
N SER A 58 0.54 22.23 -25.36
CA SER A 58 -0.70 22.76 -24.83
C SER A 58 -0.44 23.89 -23.85
N ALA A 59 -1.19 24.97 -24.01
CA ALA A 59 -1.20 26.08 -23.06
C ALA A 59 -2.07 25.80 -21.80
N VAL A 60 -2.81 24.67 -21.78
CA VAL A 60 -3.66 24.30 -20.63
C VAL A 60 -2.79 23.68 -19.54
N PRO A 61 -2.76 24.25 -18.33
CA PRO A 61 -1.97 23.69 -17.24
C PRO A 61 -2.60 22.40 -16.69
N VAL A 62 -1.74 21.45 -16.28
CA VAL A 62 -2.16 20.31 -15.47
C VAL A 62 -2.26 20.75 -14.02
N ILE A 63 -3.40 20.51 -13.39
CA ILE A 63 -3.62 20.81 -11.98
C ILE A 63 -4.47 19.70 -11.32
N GLY A 64 -4.24 19.48 -10.03
CA GLY A 64 -4.96 18.50 -9.23
C GLY A 64 -4.13 17.30 -8.80
N ALA A 65 -4.54 16.68 -7.69
CA ALA A 65 -3.93 15.49 -7.13
C ALA A 65 -4.35 14.19 -7.86
N SER A 66 -5.28 14.28 -8.80
CA SER A 66 -5.98 13.14 -9.40
C SER A 66 -5.07 12.13 -10.09
N GLY A 67 -3.96 12.59 -10.68
CA GLY A 67 -2.95 11.68 -11.25
C GLY A 67 -2.30 10.79 -10.17
N ALA A 68 -1.90 11.38 -9.04
CA ALA A 68 -1.38 10.60 -7.91
C ALA A 68 -2.44 9.68 -7.30
N ILE A 69 -3.67 10.16 -7.20
CA ILE A 69 -4.82 9.39 -6.70
C ILE A 69 -5.11 8.20 -7.63
N PHE A 70 -4.96 8.36 -8.94
CA PHE A 70 -5.10 7.24 -9.89
C PHE A 70 -4.04 6.16 -9.62
N GLY A 71 -2.80 6.56 -9.29
CA GLY A 71 -1.76 5.65 -8.78
C GLY A 71 -2.19 4.92 -7.51
N ILE A 72 -2.79 5.63 -6.53
CA ILE A 72 -3.33 5.01 -5.31
C ILE A 72 -4.44 4.00 -5.64
N LEU A 73 -5.35 4.32 -6.57
CA LEU A 73 -6.41 3.39 -7.00
C LEU A 73 -5.83 2.12 -7.62
N VAL A 74 -4.76 2.24 -8.43
CA VAL A 74 -4.05 1.08 -8.98
C VAL A 74 -3.43 0.24 -7.86
N ALA A 75 -2.78 0.86 -6.87
CA ALA A 75 -2.22 0.15 -5.73
C ALA A 75 -3.32 -0.58 -4.94
N TYR A 76 -4.41 0.10 -4.67
CA TYR A 76 -5.55 -0.47 -3.95
C TYR A 76 -6.15 -1.66 -4.69
N ALA A 77 -6.34 -1.53 -6.00
CA ALA A 77 -6.88 -2.60 -6.85
C ALA A 77 -5.98 -3.84 -6.90
N LEU A 78 -4.66 -3.66 -6.86
CA LEU A 78 -3.70 -4.76 -6.83
C LEU A 78 -3.59 -5.42 -5.44
N MET A 79 -3.77 -4.65 -4.37
CA MET A 79 -3.68 -5.17 -2.99
C MET A 79 -5.00 -5.80 -2.52
N PHE A 80 -6.13 -5.23 -2.93
CA PHE A 80 -7.47 -5.61 -2.46
C PHE A 80 -8.45 -5.85 -3.62
N PRO A 81 -8.11 -6.72 -4.60
CA PRO A 81 -8.82 -6.83 -5.90
C PRO A 81 -10.30 -7.21 -5.79
N GLU A 82 -10.68 -7.90 -4.73
CA GLU A 82 -12.04 -8.39 -4.51
C GLU A 82 -12.95 -7.43 -3.74
N THR A 83 -12.39 -6.30 -3.27
CA THR A 83 -13.18 -5.28 -2.57
C THR A 83 -14.26 -4.71 -3.49
N VAL A 84 -15.50 -4.75 -3.05
CA VAL A 84 -16.63 -4.14 -3.76
C VAL A 84 -16.73 -2.68 -3.37
N ILE A 85 -16.77 -1.81 -4.36
CA ILE A 85 -17.00 -0.37 -4.21
C ILE A 85 -18.26 0.04 -4.97
N LEU A 86 -18.85 1.17 -4.59
CA LEU A 86 -19.93 1.80 -5.35
C LEU A 86 -19.32 2.80 -6.34
N LEU A 87 -19.12 2.36 -7.58
CA LEU A 87 -18.67 3.25 -8.65
C LEU A 87 -19.72 4.32 -8.90
N PHE A 88 -19.31 5.60 -8.93
CA PHE A 88 -20.22 6.76 -8.99
C PHE A 88 -21.30 6.76 -7.90
N PHE A 89 -21.03 6.13 -6.74
CA PHE A 89 -21.95 5.97 -5.61
C PHE A 89 -23.22 5.16 -5.90
N VAL A 90 -23.30 4.50 -7.04
CA VAL A 90 -24.52 3.79 -7.51
C VAL A 90 -24.21 2.34 -7.88
N PHE A 91 -23.16 2.09 -8.64
CA PHE A 91 -22.91 0.78 -9.24
C PHE A 91 -21.95 -0.05 -8.39
N PRO A 92 -22.42 -1.14 -7.73
CA PRO A 92 -21.54 -2.03 -7.01
C PRO A 92 -20.66 -2.84 -7.97
N MET A 93 -19.34 -2.71 -7.86
CA MET A 93 -18.41 -3.53 -8.62
C MET A 93 -17.07 -3.72 -7.87
N LYS A 94 -16.35 -4.76 -8.24
CA LYS A 94 -15.03 -5.01 -7.67
C LYS A 94 -14.05 -3.92 -8.13
N ILE A 95 -13.22 -3.44 -7.19
CA ILE A 95 -12.29 -2.33 -7.45
C ILE A 95 -11.37 -2.58 -8.65
N LYS A 96 -10.92 -3.82 -8.87
CA LYS A 96 -10.11 -4.19 -10.04
C LYS A 96 -10.81 -3.88 -11.37
N HIS A 97 -12.11 -4.13 -11.47
CA HIS A 97 -12.90 -3.81 -12.68
C HIS A 97 -13.19 -2.31 -12.78
N ALA A 98 -13.44 -1.65 -11.65
CA ALA A 98 -13.64 -0.21 -11.62
C ALA A 98 -12.40 0.55 -12.12
N VAL A 99 -11.21 0.16 -11.65
CA VAL A 99 -9.94 0.79 -12.07
C VAL A 99 -9.65 0.53 -13.55
N LEU A 100 -9.90 -0.69 -14.04
CA LEU A 100 -9.77 -1.01 -15.48
C LEU A 100 -10.73 -0.20 -16.32
N LEU A 101 -12.00 -0.06 -15.90
CA LEU A 101 -13.01 0.75 -16.59
C LEU A 101 -12.59 2.22 -16.62
N LEU A 102 -12.17 2.78 -15.47
CA LEU A 102 -11.68 4.16 -15.40
C LEU A 102 -10.44 4.38 -16.27
N ALA A 103 -9.50 3.42 -16.32
CA ALA A 103 -8.34 3.49 -17.20
C ALA A 103 -8.76 3.49 -18.67
N GLY A 104 -9.69 2.62 -19.06
CA GLY A 104 -10.26 2.58 -20.41
C GLY A 104 -10.97 3.89 -20.79
N MET A 105 -11.78 4.45 -19.89
CA MET A 105 -12.43 5.75 -20.11
C MET A 105 -11.43 6.89 -20.28
N ASN A 106 -10.38 6.90 -19.45
CA ASN A 106 -9.29 7.88 -19.59
C ASN A 106 -8.55 7.71 -20.92
N LEU A 107 -8.29 6.48 -21.35
CA LEU A 107 -7.63 6.21 -22.63
C LEU A 107 -8.49 6.72 -23.82
N LEU A 108 -9.79 6.41 -23.83
CA LEU A 108 -10.70 6.89 -24.84
C LEU A 108 -10.80 8.43 -24.82
N GLY A 109 -10.92 9.04 -23.62
CA GLY A 109 -10.97 10.49 -23.47
C GLY A 109 -9.71 11.20 -23.94
N ALA A 110 -8.55 10.60 -23.77
CA ALA A 110 -7.28 11.14 -24.21
C ALA A 110 -7.20 11.38 -25.72
N PHE A 111 -7.88 10.53 -26.50
CA PHE A 111 -7.89 10.62 -27.97
C PHE A 111 -9.14 11.32 -28.53
N SER A 112 -10.23 11.38 -27.77
CA SER A 112 -11.51 11.89 -28.26
C SER A 112 -11.71 13.40 -28.01
N SER A 113 -10.94 14.01 -27.11
CA SER A 113 -11.18 15.39 -26.66
C SER A 113 -9.93 16.26 -26.82
N PRO A 114 -9.75 16.95 -27.97
CA PRO A 114 -8.69 17.91 -28.16
C PRO A 114 -8.75 19.01 -27.08
N GLY A 115 -7.66 19.19 -26.33
CA GLY A 115 -7.57 20.18 -25.24
C GLY A 115 -7.94 19.66 -23.84
N ALA A 116 -8.88 18.74 -23.69
CA ALA A 116 -9.16 18.07 -22.42
C ALA A 116 -8.29 16.83 -22.17
N GLY A 117 -7.57 16.35 -23.20
CA GLY A 117 -6.74 15.14 -23.15
C GLY A 117 -5.63 15.18 -22.11
N ILE A 118 -5.22 16.37 -21.68
CA ILE A 118 -4.12 16.58 -20.72
C ILE A 118 -4.38 15.91 -19.38
N ALA A 119 -5.59 16.05 -18.83
CA ALA A 119 -5.98 15.43 -17.56
C ALA A 119 -6.01 13.91 -17.67
N TYR A 120 -6.46 13.36 -18.80
CA TYR A 120 -6.50 11.93 -19.04
C TYR A 120 -5.09 11.32 -19.10
N PHE A 121 -4.14 11.99 -19.75
CA PHE A 121 -2.73 11.56 -19.76
C PHE A 121 -2.09 11.62 -18.37
N ALA A 122 -2.46 12.61 -17.54
CA ALA A 122 -2.01 12.66 -16.16
C ALA A 122 -2.54 11.47 -15.34
N HIS A 123 -3.81 11.10 -15.48
CA HIS A 123 -4.39 9.94 -14.80
C HIS A 123 -3.74 8.63 -15.24
N LEU A 124 -3.63 8.40 -16.55
CA LEU A 124 -2.97 7.22 -17.10
C LEU A 124 -1.50 7.12 -16.69
N GLY A 125 -0.79 8.27 -16.70
CA GLY A 125 0.59 8.36 -16.24
C GLY A 125 0.75 7.98 -14.77
N GLY A 126 -0.10 8.52 -13.89
CA GLY A 126 -0.08 8.17 -12.47
C GLY A 126 -0.34 6.68 -12.23
N GLY A 127 -1.30 6.11 -12.94
CA GLY A 127 -1.58 4.67 -12.90
C GLY A 127 -0.42 3.82 -13.41
N LEU A 128 0.18 4.20 -14.53
CA LEU A 128 1.33 3.50 -15.12
C LEU A 128 2.54 3.51 -14.18
N PHE A 129 2.94 4.69 -13.68
CA PHE A 129 4.05 4.80 -12.74
C PHE A 129 3.76 4.06 -11.44
N GLY A 130 2.52 4.09 -10.96
CA GLY A 130 2.08 3.31 -9.82
C GLY A 130 2.24 1.81 -10.02
N TYR A 131 1.77 1.30 -11.15
CA TYR A 131 1.93 -0.11 -11.51
C TYR A 131 3.40 -0.53 -11.65
N LEU A 132 4.21 0.26 -12.35
CA LEU A 132 5.64 -0.01 -12.55
C LEU A 132 6.40 -0.03 -11.21
N TYR A 133 6.09 0.91 -10.30
CA TYR A 133 6.66 0.91 -8.97
C TYR A 133 6.37 -0.39 -8.21
N LEU A 134 5.12 -0.80 -8.17
CA LEU A 134 4.71 -2.01 -7.46
C LEU A 134 5.32 -3.27 -8.07
N ARG A 135 5.35 -3.35 -9.40
CA ARG A 135 6.00 -4.46 -10.10
C ARG A 135 7.50 -4.51 -9.81
N SER A 136 8.20 -3.36 -9.77
CA SER A 136 9.62 -3.30 -9.45
C SER A 136 9.92 -3.76 -8.02
N GLU A 137 9.09 -3.38 -7.05
CA GLU A 137 9.22 -3.82 -5.66
C GLU A 137 8.92 -5.33 -5.51
N TRP A 138 7.94 -5.84 -6.24
CA TRP A 138 7.68 -7.27 -6.31
C TRP A 138 8.86 -8.05 -6.88
N ILE A 139 9.44 -7.58 -7.99
CA ILE A 139 10.63 -8.19 -8.61
C ILE A 139 11.83 -8.15 -7.64
N LYS A 140 12.08 -7.02 -6.99
CA LYS A 140 13.18 -6.90 -5.99
C LYS A 140 12.99 -7.89 -4.85
N ARG A 141 11.77 -8.08 -4.35
CA ARG A 141 11.48 -9.09 -3.31
C ARG A 141 11.75 -10.51 -3.84
N GLN A 142 11.30 -10.84 -5.04
CA GLN A 142 11.54 -12.17 -5.66
C GLN A 142 13.04 -12.46 -5.83
N ILE A 143 13.82 -11.50 -6.31
CA ILE A 143 15.28 -11.64 -6.45
C ILE A 143 15.94 -11.80 -5.08
N SER A 144 15.52 -11.03 -4.07
CA SER A 144 16.05 -11.12 -2.70
C SER A 144 15.77 -12.48 -2.05
N TYR A 145 14.64 -13.13 -2.36
CA TYR A 145 14.34 -14.48 -1.90
C TYR A 145 15.16 -15.57 -2.62
N ARG A 146 15.55 -15.33 -3.88
CA ARG A 146 16.30 -16.31 -4.69
C ARG A 146 17.83 -16.27 -4.49
N MET A 147 18.36 -15.21 -3.91
CA MET A 147 19.80 -15.05 -3.62
C MET A 147 20.03 -14.92 -2.11
N PRO A 148 20.17 -16.02 -1.36
CA PRO A 148 20.68 -15.95 0.01
C PRO A 148 22.16 -15.62 -0.08
N GLY A 149 22.53 -14.34 0.16
CA GLY A 149 23.92 -13.88 0.14
C GLY A 149 24.21 -12.56 -0.57
N SER A 150 23.25 -11.95 -1.25
CA SER A 150 23.45 -10.64 -1.88
C SER A 150 23.35 -9.52 -0.83
N PHE A 151 24.48 -8.84 -0.66
CA PHE A 151 24.79 -7.65 0.10
C PHE A 151 23.58 -6.77 0.47
N SER A 152 23.07 -6.95 1.67
CA SER A 152 22.05 -6.11 2.28
C SER A 152 22.70 -4.79 2.69
N LEU A 153 22.62 -3.76 1.86
CA LEU A 153 22.79 -2.39 2.32
C LEU A 153 21.74 -2.14 3.42
N GLY A 154 22.22 -2.15 4.65
CA GLY A 154 21.61 -1.90 5.92
C GLY A 154 20.18 -1.37 5.97
N ARG A 155 19.19 -2.22 5.75
CA ARG A 155 17.87 -1.98 6.31
C ARG A 155 17.94 -2.35 7.78
N ARG A 156 18.05 -1.35 8.64
CA ARG A 156 17.79 -1.51 10.08
C ARG A 156 16.42 -2.19 10.21
N ARG A 157 16.42 -3.51 10.25
CA ARG A 157 15.27 -4.28 10.71
C ARG A 157 14.98 -3.76 12.10
N ASN A 158 13.85 -3.12 12.29
CA ASN A 158 13.50 -2.53 13.56
C ASN A 158 13.64 -3.63 14.61
N LYS A 159 14.52 -3.39 15.60
CA LYS A 159 14.70 -4.28 16.77
C LYS A 159 13.38 -4.54 17.49
N ILE A 160 12.36 -3.71 17.22
CA ILE A 160 11.00 -3.77 17.73
C ILE A 160 10.24 -4.93 17.06
N ASP A 161 10.29 -5.09 15.72
CA ASP A 161 9.55 -6.14 15.00
C ASP A 161 10.03 -7.55 15.37
N ILE A 162 11.35 -7.70 15.61
CA ILE A 162 11.93 -8.99 16.03
C ILE A 162 11.51 -9.31 17.47
N LYS A 163 11.45 -8.31 18.36
CA LYS A 163 10.98 -8.51 19.74
C LYS A 163 9.50 -8.86 19.81
N GLU A 164 8.66 -8.26 18.98
CA GLU A 164 7.23 -8.54 18.93
C GLU A 164 6.93 -9.93 18.33
N ALA A 165 7.58 -10.31 17.23
CA ALA A 165 7.48 -11.64 16.65
C ALA A 165 7.95 -12.73 17.64
N THR A 166 9.09 -12.55 18.31
CA THR A 166 9.60 -13.48 19.31
C THR A 166 8.71 -13.53 20.56
N ARG A 167 8.03 -12.44 20.91
CA ARG A 167 7.09 -12.39 22.02
C ARG A 167 5.82 -13.15 21.69
N SER A 168 5.26 -12.95 20.50
CA SER A 168 4.07 -13.67 20.00
C SER A 168 4.30 -15.18 19.91
N GLU A 169 5.46 -15.62 19.41
CA GLU A 169 5.81 -17.05 19.34
C GLU A 169 5.97 -17.68 20.74
N LEU A 170 6.53 -16.95 21.70
CA LEU A 170 6.67 -17.42 23.07
C LEU A 170 5.28 -17.53 23.73
N ASP A 171 4.41 -16.55 23.53
CA ASP A 171 3.07 -16.53 24.08
C ASP A 171 2.24 -17.73 23.55
N GLN A 172 2.29 -18.02 22.26
CA GLN A 172 1.66 -19.20 21.66
C GLN A 172 2.21 -20.54 22.17
N LYS A 173 3.50 -20.61 22.53
CA LYS A 173 4.10 -21.81 23.15
C LYS A 173 3.62 -21.98 24.58
N VAL A 174 3.52 -20.88 25.33
CA VAL A 174 3.01 -20.88 26.71
C VAL A 174 1.55 -21.31 26.74
N ASP A 175 0.70 -20.77 25.85
CA ASP A 175 -0.72 -21.14 25.77
C ASP A 175 -0.93 -22.63 25.52
N ARG A 176 -0.13 -23.23 24.61
CA ARG A 176 -0.16 -24.70 24.37
C ARG A 176 0.23 -25.50 25.60
N VAL A 177 1.21 -25.02 26.36
CA VAL A 177 1.65 -25.71 27.58
C VAL A 177 0.59 -25.60 28.68
N LEU A 178 -0.05 -24.43 28.82
CA LEU A 178 -1.15 -24.22 29.76
C LEU A 178 -2.38 -25.09 29.42
N ASP A 179 -2.72 -25.22 28.15
CA ASP A 179 -3.80 -26.10 27.67
C ASP A 179 -3.50 -27.59 27.98
N LYS A 180 -2.23 -28.00 27.85
CA LYS A 180 -1.81 -29.35 28.23
C LYS A 180 -1.91 -29.59 29.75
N ILE A 181 -1.53 -28.59 30.58
CA ILE A 181 -1.69 -28.65 32.03
C ILE A 181 -3.16 -28.82 32.42
N SER A 182 -4.03 -28.04 31.78
CA SER A 182 -5.49 -28.09 32.02
C SER A 182 -6.09 -29.46 31.70
N LYS A 183 -5.57 -30.17 30.67
CA LYS A 183 -6.11 -31.45 30.20
C LYS A 183 -5.48 -32.65 30.91
N HIS A 184 -4.20 -32.58 31.26
CA HIS A 184 -3.41 -33.75 31.68
C HIS A 184 -2.63 -33.54 32.99
N GLY A 185 -2.81 -32.39 33.65
CA GLY A 185 -2.11 -32.05 34.89
C GLY A 185 -0.67 -31.61 34.68
N ILE A 186 -0.09 -30.98 35.72
CA ILE A 186 1.26 -30.41 35.68
C ILE A 186 2.39 -31.45 35.54
N ASP A 187 2.12 -32.67 35.99
CA ASP A 187 3.09 -33.79 35.92
C ASP A 187 3.29 -34.33 34.51
N SER A 188 2.38 -34.00 33.60
CA SER A 188 2.48 -34.37 32.17
C SER A 188 3.51 -33.54 31.38
N LEU A 189 4.08 -32.51 31.97
CA LEU A 189 5.00 -31.60 31.31
C LEU A 189 6.39 -32.20 31.13
N THR A 190 6.89 -32.10 29.89
CA THR A 190 8.27 -32.40 29.57
C THR A 190 9.21 -31.33 30.15
N LYS A 191 10.51 -31.66 30.26
CA LYS A 191 11.56 -30.73 30.72
C LYS A 191 11.57 -29.44 29.91
N LYS A 192 11.44 -29.52 28.59
CA LYS A 192 11.40 -28.36 27.70
C LYS A 192 10.17 -27.47 27.91
N GLU A 193 9.02 -28.06 28.18
CA GLU A 193 7.79 -27.31 28.46
C GLU A 193 7.87 -26.55 29.80
N ARG A 194 8.50 -27.14 30.82
CA ARG A 194 8.77 -26.46 32.10
C ARG A 194 9.71 -25.27 31.91
N GLU A 195 10.78 -25.42 31.12
CA GLU A 195 11.70 -24.31 30.78
C GLU A 195 11.00 -23.14 30.09
N ILE A 196 10.02 -23.39 29.20
CA ILE A 196 9.25 -22.36 28.54
C ILE A 196 8.42 -21.52 29.54
N LEU A 197 7.79 -22.16 30.52
CA LEU A 197 7.04 -21.48 31.58
C LEU A 197 7.97 -20.63 32.48
N GLU A 198 9.14 -21.16 32.85
CA GLU A 198 10.13 -20.42 33.64
C GLU A 198 10.66 -19.20 32.90
N LEU A 199 10.94 -19.32 31.58
CA LEU A 199 11.37 -18.20 30.75
C LEU A 199 10.30 -17.09 30.69
N LYS A 200 9.02 -17.44 30.61
CA LYS A 200 7.92 -16.47 30.63
C LYS A 200 7.79 -15.80 31.99
N SER A 201 7.88 -16.57 33.08
CA SER A 201 7.81 -16.08 34.45
C SER A 201 8.93 -15.08 34.75
N LYS A 202 10.19 -15.40 34.39
CA LYS A 202 11.34 -14.49 34.55
C LYS A 202 11.17 -13.19 33.75
N LYS A 203 10.63 -13.27 32.52
CA LYS A 203 10.34 -12.09 31.70
C LYS A 203 9.19 -11.23 32.24
N SER A 204 8.22 -11.83 32.92
CA SER A 204 7.08 -11.13 33.52
C SER A 204 7.44 -10.46 34.87
N SER A 205 8.36 -11.05 35.63
CA SER A 205 8.76 -10.54 36.95
C SER A 205 9.81 -9.41 36.90
N GLY A 206 10.26 -9.00 35.70
CA GLY A 206 11.18 -7.85 35.54
C GLY A 206 12.55 -8.01 36.22
N LYS A 207 12.92 -9.23 36.67
CA LYS A 207 14.25 -9.49 37.25
C LYS A 207 15.24 -9.90 36.17
N PRO A 208 16.48 -9.32 36.18
CA PRO A 208 17.54 -9.66 35.27
C PRO A 208 17.99 -11.12 35.39
#